data_33aad2d10e892225a1405081d8527198
#
_entry.id   33aad2d10e892225a1405081d8527198
#
_cell.length_a   1.000
_cell.length_b   1.000
_cell.length_c   1.000
_cell.angle_alpha   90.00
_cell.angle_beta   90.00
_cell.angle_gamma   90.00
#
_symmetry.space_group_name_H-M   'P 1'
#
loop_
_entity.id
_entity.type
_entity.pdbx_description
1 polymer ?
#
loop_
_entity_poly.entity_id
_entity_poly.type
_entity_poly.pdbx_seq_one_letter_code
_entity_poly.pdbx_strand_id
1 'polypeptide(L)'
;MIRKNNRSKRKEQDGSDSGRRAFMAYGSMTMEERLKEHIKEYSLENLLDLSLVKACFEDISKVLGIELLLTQRHGETAVEVGNFAGFEPDVVNDPGRKLRVFNRTIGHLYVKMDQASDQELAERIVEHMMLQYEALACDHYRYRETAIYADELEEAM
;
A
#
# COMPACT_ATOMS: atom_id res chain seq x y z
N MET A 1 4.75 33.36 -3.46
CA MET A 1 4.85 32.76 -2.75
C MET A 1 4.91 32.33 -2.25
N ILE A 2 5.00 32.43 -2.79
CA ILE A 2 5.20 31.75 -2.02
C ILE A 2 5.22 31.27 -1.72
N ARG A 3 5.18 31.13 -1.82
CA ARG A 3 5.37 30.35 -1.19
C ARG A 3 5.46 30.14 -0.67
N LYS A 4 5.67 30.55 -1.16
CA LYS A 4 5.91 30.09 -0.42
C LYS A 4 5.83 29.71 0.20
N ASN A 5 6.00 30.04 -0.28
CA ASN A 5 6.09 29.39 0.63
C ASN A 5 5.97 28.88 1.05
N ASN A 6 6.14 29.07 0.78
CA ASN A 6 6.23 28.43 1.58
C ASN A 6 6.29 27.98 1.87
N ARG A 7 6.54 28.10 1.89
CA ARG A 7 6.86 27.55 2.47
C ARG A 7 6.98 27.47 3.13
N SER A 8 7.15 27.74 2.89
CA SER A 8 7.52 27.45 3.70
C SER A 8 7.43 27.46 4.33
N LYS A 9 7.50 27.69 4.34
CA LYS A 9 7.63 27.48 5.13
C LYS A 9 7.61 27.20 5.73
N ARG A 10 7.80 27.31 5.70
CA ARG A 10 7.96 26.74 6.35
C ARG A 10 8.06 26.68 7.00
N LYS A 11 8.32 26.87 7.31
CA LYS A 11 8.68 26.55 8.00
C LYS A 11 8.68 26.63 8.84
N GLU A 12 8.72 26.63 9.06
CA GLU A 12 8.83 26.49 9.77
C GLU A 12 8.94 26.46 10.42
N GLN A 13 9.19 26.36 10.72
CA GLN A 13 9.39 26.08 11.28
C GLN A 13 9.69 26.13 12.03
N ASP A 14 10.21 26.33 12.39
CA ASP A 14 10.82 26.07 13.13
C ASP A 14 11.00 25.95 14.13
N GLY A 15 11.11 25.84 14.13
CA GLY A 15 11.23 25.77 15.40
C GLY A 15 12.39 25.33 15.98
N SER A 16 12.60 25.28 17.07
CA SER A 16 13.62 24.82 17.65
C SER A 16 14.51 24.03 17.04
N ASP A 17 15.53 24.53 16.80
CA ASP A 17 16.09 23.85 15.88
C ASP A 17 17.18 23.01 16.13
N SER A 18 17.92 23.16 17.17
CA SER A 18 19.04 22.31 17.22
C SER A 18 18.65 20.97 17.71
N GLY A 19 17.86 20.87 18.71
CA GLY A 19 17.36 19.61 19.13
C GLY A 19 16.63 18.99 17.99
N ARG A 20 15.91 19.80 17.28
CA ARG A 20 15.19 19.34 16.21
C ARG A 20 16.03 18.90 15.09
N ARG A 21 17.21 19.42 14.96
CA ARG A 21 18.05 19.00 13.92
C ARG A 21 18.81 17.80 14.22
N ALA A 22 19.25 17.66 15.41
CA ALA A 22 19.83 16.43 15.81
C ALA A 22 18.80 15.38 15.67
N PHE A 23 17.61 15.74 16.00
CA PHE A 23 16.56 14.97 15.86
C PHE A 23 16.28 14.81 14.43
N MET A 24 16.62 15.72 13.65
CA MET A 24 16.48 15.67 12.28
C MET A 24 17.55 14.89 11.58
N ALA A 25 18.62 14.61 12.24
CA ALA A 25 19.56 13.66 11.73
C ALA A 25 18.92 12.28 11.79
N TYR A 26 18.00 12.09 12.71
CA TYR A 26 17.37 10.83 12.84
C TYR A 26 15.95 10.89 12.34
N GLY A 27 15.33 11.99 12.48
CA GLY A 27 13.99 12.13 12.11
C GLY A 27 13.82 13.50 11.56
N SER A 28 14.62 13.82 10.56
CA SER A 28 14.53 15.12 9.95
C SER A 28 13.19 15.31 9.28
N MET A 29 12.43 14.25 9.09
CA MET A 29 11.11 14.32 8.49
C MET A 29 10.04 14.34 9.56
N THR A 30 8.93 14.99 9.28
CA THR A 30 7.74 14.83 10.10
C THR A 30 7.26 13.40 9.95
N MET A 31 6.37 12.97 10.83
CA MET A 31 5.80 11.64 10.72
C MET A 31 5.10 11.45 9.37
N GLU A 32 4.43 12.49 8.90
CA GLU A 32 3.73 12.42 7.63
C GLU A 32 4.69 12.26 6.46
N GLU A 33 5.77 13.02 6.47
CA GLU A 33 6.80 12.91 5.44
C GLU A 33 7.45 11.54 5.47
N ARG A 34 7.68 11.05 6.68
CA ARG A 34 8.27 9.72 6.87
C ARG A 34 7.37 8.64 6.28
N LEU A 35 6.06 8.75 6.52
CA LEU A 35 5.11 7.78 6.00
C LEU A 35 5.09 7.77 4.47
N LYS A 36 5.22 8.95 3.86
CA LYS A 36 5.25 9.05 2.41
C LYS A 36 6.52 8.47 1.82
N GLU A 37 7.62 8.59 2.53
CA GLU A 37 8.91 8.13 2.03
C GLU A 37 9.15 6.65 2.24
N HIS A 38 8.89 6.17 3.44
CA HIS A 38 9.26 4.81 3.79
C HIS A 38 8.39 3.74 3.17
N ILE A 39 7.21 4.10 2.67
CA ILE A 39 6.31 3.12 2.07
C ILE A 39 6.97 2.39 0.89
N LYS A 40 7.89 3.05 0.21
CA LYS A 40 8.57 2.43 -0.93
C LYS A 40 9.45 1.25 -0.54
N GLU A 41 9.74 1.11 0.76
CA GLU A 41 10.55 0.01 1.26
C GLU A 41 9.73 -1.20 1.69
N TYR A 42 8.42 -1.10 1.57
CA TYR A 42 7.51 -2.17 2.01
C TYR A 42 6.98 -2.94 0.82
N SER A 43 6.81 -4.24 1.02
CA SER A 43 6.16 -5.11 0.04
C SER A 43 4.84 -5.57 0.61
N LEU A 44 4.04 -6.28 -0.20
CA LEU A 44 2.72 -6.72 0.24
C LEU A 44 2.78 -7.60 1.49
N GLU A 45 3.76 -8.47 1.57
CA GLU A 45 3.85 -9.38 2.71
C GLU A 45 4.21 -8.67 4.01
N ASN A 46 4.74 -7.45 3.93
CA ASN A 46 4.98 -6.64 5.13
C ASN A 46 3.71 -5.97 5.62
N LEU A 47 2.71 -5.85 4.76
CA LEU A 47 1.52 -5.06 5.04
C LEU A 47 0.26 -5.89 5.20
N LEU A 48 0.22 -7.06 4.58
CA LEU A 48 -0.97 -7.92 4.60
C LEU A 48 -0.54 -9.36 4.89
N ASP A 49 -1.45 -10.11 5.51
CA ASP A 49 -1.25 -11.54 5.68
C ASP A 49 -1.70 -12.20 4.38
N LEU A 50 -0.75 -12.56 3.54
CA LEU A 50 -1.05 -13.08 2.21
C LEU A 50 -1.74 -14.44 2.24
N SER A 51 -1.58 -15.21 3.30
CA SER A 51 -2.31 -16.48 3.40
C SER A 51 -3.80 -16.23 3.64
N LEU A 52 -4.14 -15.20 4.40
CA LEU A 52 -5.55 -14.82 4.58
C LEU A 52 -6.12 -14.21 3.32
N VAL A 53 -5.31 -13.42 2.60
CA VAL A 53 -5.74 -12.87 1.32
C VAL A 53 -6.04 -14.01 0.34
N LYS A 54 -5.18 -15.03 0.32
CA LYS A 54 -5.38 -16.17 -0.57
C LYS A 54 -6.66 -16.91 -0.21
N ALA A 55 -6.91 -17.14 1.08
CA ALA A 55 -8.13 -17.82 1.52
C ALA A 55 -9.36 -17.04 1.09
N CYS A 56 -9.34 -15.73 1.23
CA CYS A 56 -10.43 -14.86 0.79
C CYS A 56 -10.64 -14.97 -0.72
N PHE A 57 -9.55 -14.92 -1.48
CA PHE A 57 -9.61 -15.03 -2.94
C PHE A 57 -10.19 -16.39 -3.35
N GLU A 58 -9.82 -17.45 -2.67
CA GLU A 58 -10.35 -18.77 -2.98
C GLU A 58 -11.86 -18.85 -2.75
N ASP A 59 -12.31 -18.24 -1.66
CA ASP A 59 -13.74 -18.22 -1.35
C ASP A 59 -14.53 -17.44 -2.39
N ILE A 60 -14.11 -16.22 -2.71
CA ILE A 60 -14.87 -15.42 -3.67
C ILE A 60 -14.75 -15.97 -5.08
N SER A 61 -13.63 -16.61 -5.41
CA SER A 61 -13.48 -17.27 -6.69
C SER A 61 -14.53 -18.36 -6.83
N LYS A 62 -14.70 -19.14 -5.79
CA LYS A 62 -15.63 -20.25 -5.79
C LYS A 62 -17.09 -19.77 -5.87
N VAL A 63 -17.41 -18.75 -5.09
CA VAL A 63 -18.79 -18.26 -5.02
C VAL A 63 -19.17 -17.46 -6.24
N LEU A 64 -18.26 -16.64 -6.77
CA LEU A 64 -18.58 -15.72 -7.85
C LEU A 64 -18.17 -16.20 -9.24
N GLY A 65 -17.33 -17.23 -9.30
CA GLY A 65 -16.84 -17.72 -10.60
C GLY A 65 -15.82 -16.80 -11.22
N ILE A 66 -14.96 -16.20 -10.41
CA ILE A 66 -13.92 -15.28 -10.91
C ILE A 66 -12.55 -15.82 -10.55
N GLU A 67 -11.52 -15.30 -11.24
CA GLU A 67 -10.14 -15.65 -10.94
C GLU A 67 -9.37 -14.37 -10.62
N LEU A 68 -8.43 -14.48 -9.69
CA LEU A 68 -7.74 -13.29 -9.17
C LEU A 68 -6.24 -13.53 -9.09
N LEU A 69 -5.50 -12.52 -9.53
CA LEU A 69 -4.04 -12.51 -9.43
C LEU A 69 -3.62 -11.20 -8.79
N LEU A 70 -2.97 -11.28 -7.63
CA LEU A 70 -2.43 -10.11 -6.95
C LEU A 70 -0.92 -10.13 -7.12
N THR A 71 -0.36 -9.04 -7.63
CA THR A 71 1.08 -8.93 -7.82
C THR A 71 1.67 -7.87 -6.90
N GLN A 72 2.98 -7.93 -6.72
CA GLN A 72 3.73 -6.85 -6.10
C GLN A 72 3.76 -5.66 -7.05
N ARG A 73 4.37 -4.56 -6.60
CA ARG A 73 4.37 -3.32 -7.40
C ARG A 73 5.06 -3.45 -8.75
N HIS A 74 5.99 -4.38 -8.87
CA HIS A 74 6.71 -4.56 -10.13
C HIS A 74 6.23 -5.79 -10.93
N GLY A 75 5.14 -6.41 -10.49
CA GLY A 75 4.52 -7.46 -11.26
C GLY A 75 4.78 -8.88 -10.78
N GLU A 76 5.61 -9.08 -9.77
CA GLU A 76 5.86 -10.43 -9.24
C GLU A 76 4.59 -10.95 -8.56
N THR A 77 4.27 -12.23 -8.80
CA THR A 77 3.08 -12.83 -8.23
C THR A 77 3.14 -12.88 -6.71
N ALA A 78 2.11 -12.38 -6.05
CA ALA A 78 1.97 -12.49 -4.62
C ALA A 78 0.91 -13.55 -4.26
N VAL A 79 -0.26 -13.50 -4.89
CA VAL A 79 -1.33 -14.46 -4.66
C VAL A 79 -1.99 -14.75 -6.00
N GLU A 80 -2.16 -16.02 -6.30
CA GLU A 80 -2.81 -16.42 -7.56
C GLU A 80 -3.90 -17.44 -7.27
N VAL A 81 -5.13 -17.17 -7.72
CA VAL A 81 -6.23 -18.11 -7.61
C VAL A 81 -6.88 -18.19 -8.97
N GLY A 82 -6.81 -19.36 -9.60
CA GLY A 82 -7.28 -19.56 -10.96
C GLY A 82 -6.12 -19.79 -11.89
N ASN A 83 -6.39 -19.72 -13.20
CA ASN A 83 -5.39 -20.02 -14.20
C ASN A 83 -4.93 -18.76 -14.92
N PHE A 84 -3.71 -18.35 -14.61
CA PHE A 84 -3.08 -17.21 -15.26
C PHE A 84 -1.86 -17.63 -16.07
N ALA A 85 -1.82 -18.90 -16.49
CA ALA A 85 -0.72 -19.41 -17.32
C ALA A 85 -0.61 -18.57 -18.59
N GLY A 86 0.59 -18.16 -18.93
CA GLY A 86 0.83 -17.36 -20.13
C GLY A 86 0.53 -15.88 -19.96
N PHE A 87 -0.01 -15.48 -18.82
CA PHE A 87 -0.27 -14.06 -18.56
C PHE A 87 0.97 -13.44 -17.90
N GLU A 88 1.47 -12.38 -18.51
CA GLU A 88 2.61 -11.65 -17.95
C GLU A 88 2.15 -10.24 -17.62
N PRO A 89 2.07 -9.90 -16.34
CA PRO A 89 1.60 -8.57 -15.96
C PRO A 89 2.50 -7.47 -16.50
N ASP A 90 1.89 -6.50 -17.17
CA ASP A 90 2.58 -5.31 -17.63
C ASP A 90 2.05 -4.16 -16.78
N VAL A 91 2.67 -3.98 -15.61
CA VAL A 91 2.14 -3.05 -14.62
C VAL A 91 2.24 -1.59 -15.05
N VAL A 92 3.01 -1.30 -16.08
CA VAL A 92 3.14 0.06 -16.60
C VAL A 92 2.00 0.38 -17.56
N ASN A 93 1.74 -0.50 -18.53
CA ASN A 93 0.73 -0.24 -19.56
C ASN A 93 -0.65 -0.78 -19.18
N ASP A 94 -0.70 -1.83 -18.37
CA ASP A 94 -1.96 -2.43 -17.94
C ASP A 94 -1.86 -2.74 -16.45
N PRO A 95 -2.01 -1.72 -15.60
CA PRO A 95 -1.77 -1.89 -14.16
C PRO A 95 -2.86 -2.64 -13.41
N GLY A 96 -3.95 -3.02 -14.08
CA GLY A 96 -5.06 -3.65 -13.38
C GLY A 96 -5.65 -2.71 -12.35
N ARG A 97 -6.08 -3.27 -11.24
CA ARG A 97 -6.60 -2.47 -10.12
C ARG A 97 -5.46 -2.23 -9.16
N LYS A 98 -5.11 -0.96 -8.97
CA LYS A 98 -3.96 -0.62 -8.13
C LYS A 98 -4.34 -0.67 -6.66
N LEU A 99 -3.49 -1.29 -5.87
CA LEU A 99 -3.60 -1.27 -4.42
C LEU A 99 -2.65 -0.20 -3.91
N ARG A 100 -3.18 0.82 -3.26
CA ARG A 100 -2.40 2.01 -2.89
C ARG A 100 -2.37 2.24 -1.40
N VAL A 101 -1.20 2.67 -0.92
CA VAL A 101 -1.03 3.13 0.47
C VAL A 101 -0.25 4.43 0.39
N PHE A 102 -0.81 5.49 0.96
CA PHE A 102 -0.21 6.83 0.90
C PHE A 102 0.12 7.26 -0.51
N ASN A 103 -0.85 7.05 -1.41
CA ASN A 103 -0.76 7.40 -2.83
C ASN A 103 0.33 6.67 -3.60
N ARG A 104 0.91 5.64 -3.01
CA ARG A 104 1.91 4.85 -3.71
C ARG A 104 1.33 3.47 -3.97
N THR A 105 1.47 3.02 -5.20
CA THR A 105 0.99 1.69 -5.58
C THR A 105 1.91 0.64 -4.98
N ILE A 106 1.33 -0.29 -4.23
CA ILE A 106 2.10 -1.37 -3.60
C ILE A 106 1.82 -2.72 -4.25
N GLY A 107 0.78 -2.80 -5.05
CA GLY A 107 0.44 -4.03 -5.75
C GLY A 107 -0.61 -3.79 -6.81
N HIS A 108 -0.85 -4.83 -7.60
CA HIS A 108 -1.82 -4.78 -8.71
C HIS A 108 -2.70 -6.01 -8.67
N LEU A 109 -4.00 -5.81 -8.82
CA LEU A 109 -4.93 -6.93 -8.85
C LEU A 109 -5.51 -7.08 -10.25
N TYR A 110 -5.40 -8.28 -10.80
CA TYR A 110 -5.97 -8.64 -12.09
C TYR A 110 -7.09 -9.64 -11.84
N VAL A 111 -8.26 -9.40 -12.43
CA VAL A 111 -9.44 -10.21 -12.19
C VAL A 111 -10.00 -10.67 -13.54
N LYS A 112 -10.29 -11.95 -13.64
CA LYS A 112 -10.99 -12.50 -14.81
C LYS A 112 -12.44 -12.72 -14.41
N MET A 113 -13.34 -12.03 -15.07
CA MET A 113 -14.78 -12.06 -14.74
C MET A 113 -15.66 -12.62 -15.84
N ASP A 114 -15.04 -13.13 -16.93
CA ASP A 114 -15.80 -13.61 -18.06
C ASP A 114 -16.70 -14.81 -17.72
N GLN A 115 -16.34 -15.56 -16.68
CA GLN A 115 -17.12 -16.70 -16.22
C GLN A 115 -17.96 -16.39 -14.99
N ALA A 116 -18.04 -15.13 -14.58
CA ALA A 116 -18.77 -14.77 -13.38
C ALA A 116 -20.27 -14.97 -13.57
N SER A 117 -20.91 -15.52 -12.54
CA SER A 117 -22.35 -15.73 -12.60
C SER A 117 -23.11 -14.39 -12.53
N ASP A 118 -22.54 -13.39 -11.89
CA ASP A 118 -23.12 -12.05 -11.81
C ASP A 118 -21.94 -11.06 -11.82
N GLN A 119 -21.67 -10.49 -12.99
CA GLN A 119 -20.50 -9.62 -13.16
C GLN A 119 -20.62 -8.34 -12.38
N GLU A 120 -21.81 -7.79 -12.27
CA GLU A 120 -22.00 -6.56 -11.52
C GLU A 120 -21.73 -6.76 -10.04
N LEU A 121 -22.25 -7.85 -9.49
CA LEU A 121 -22.01 -8.20 -8.10
C LEU A 121 -20.53 -8.46 -7.85
N ALA A 122 -19.89 -9.22 -8.77
CA ALA A 122 -18.48 -9.52 -8.64
C ALA A 122 -17.65 -8.25 -8.65
N GLU A 123 -17.99 -7.31 -9.53
CA GLU A 123 -17.29 -6.03 -9.62
C GLU A 123 -17.37 -5.26 -8.31
N ARG A 124 -18.55 -5.22 -7.71
CA ARG A 124 -18.75 -4.52 -6.44
C ARG A 124 -18.00 -5.18 -5.30
N ILE A 125 -18.03 -6.49 -5.25
CA ILE A 125 -17.34 -7.22 -4.17
C ILE A 125 -15.83 -7.00 -4.28
N VAL A 126 -15.28 -7.08 -5.51
CA VAL A 126 -13.86 -6.84 -5.71
C VAL A 126 -13.48 -5.42 -5.31
N GLU A 127 -14.30 -4.46 -5.68
CA GLU A 127 -14.04 -3.06 -5.35
C GLU A 127 -13.98 -2.85 -3.83
N HIS A 128 -14.97 -3.38 -3.11
CA HIS A 128 -15.00 -3.23 -1.67
C HIS A 128 -13.86 -3.99 -0.99
N MET A 129 -13.54 -5.17 -1.50
CA MET A 129 -12.43 -5.96 -1.00
C MET A 129 -11.12 -5.17 -1.11
N MET A 130 -10.89 -4.52 -2.25
CA MET A 130 -9.70 -3.72 -2.44
C MET A 130 -9.62 -2.56 -1.47
N LEU A 131 -10.74 -1.90 -1.23
CA LEU A 131 -10.78 -0.80 -0.25
C LEU A 131 -10.45 -1.32 1.15
N GLN A 132 -10.93 -2.50 1.52
CA GLN A 132 -10.63 -3.08 2.81
C GLN A 132 -9.15 -3.42 2.94
N TYR A 133 -8.55 -3.99 1.89
CA TYR A 133 -7.14 -4.31 1.93
C TYR A 133 -6.27 -3.04 1.98
N GLU A 134 -6.68 -1.99 1.29
CA GLU A 134 -5.95 -0.72 1.38
C GLU A 134 -6.00 -0.17 2.80
N ALA A 135 -7.16 -0.25 3.43
CA ALA A 135 -7.30 0.24 4.80
C ALA A 135 -6.45 -0.58 5.77
N LEU A 136 -6.48 -1.91 5.63
CA LEU A 136 -5.68 -2.79 6.47
C LEU A 136 -4.18 -2.54 6.28
N ALA A 137 -3.76 -2.42 5.04
CA ALA A 137 -2.35 -2.18 4.73
C ALA A 137 -1.89 -0.84 5.28
N CYS A 138 -2.74 0.17 5.16
CA CYS A 138 -2.44 1.49 5.68
C CYS A 138 -2.31 1.46 7.20
N ASP A 139 -3.21 0.75 7.88
CA ASP A 139 -3.17 0.66 9.34
C ASP A 139 -1.93 -0.08 9.82
N HIS A 140 -1.59 -1.20 9.18
CA HIS A 140 -0.39 -1.96 9.54
C HIS A 140 0.86 -1.12 9.33
N TYR A 141 0.91 -0.38 8.23
CA TYR A 141 2.05 0.45 7.91
C TYR A 141 2.21 1.58 8.94
N ARG A 142 1.12 2.28 9.26
CA ARG A 142 1.15 3.35 10.25
C ARG A 142 1.61 2.85 11.60
N TYR A 143 1.06 1.73 12.01
CA TYR A 143 1.39 1.17 13.31
C TYR A 143 2.88 0.84 13.39
N ARG A 144 3.39 0.19 12.36
CA ARG A 144 4.77 -0.24 12.32
C ARG A 144 5.74 0.95 12.28
N GLU A 145 5.45 1.93 11.42
CA GLU A 145 6.31 3.09 11.30
C GLU A 145 6.26 3.95 12.55
N THR A 146 5.10 4.05 13.18
CA THR A 146 4.98 4.80 14.42
C THR A 146 5.82 4.15 15.52
N ALA A 147 5.80 2.83 15.61
CA ALA A 147 6.59 2.12 16.60
C ALA A 147 8.09 2.30 16.36
N ILE A 148 8.51 2.21 15.11
CA ILE A 148 9.93 2.40 14.75
C ILE A 148 10.35 3.83 15.05
N TYR A 149 9.52 4.79 14.71
CA TYR A 149 9.82 6.20 14.96
C TYR A 149 9.94 6.48 16.44
N ALA A 150 9.07 5.89 17.25
CA ALA A 150 9.14 6.05 18.70
C ALA A 150 10.45 5.47 19.26
N ASP A 151 10.87 4.32 18.74
CA ASP A 151 12.13 3.71 19.17
C ASP A 151 13.32 4.59 18.78
N GLU A 152 13.30 5.15 17.58
CA GLU A 152 14.36 6.05 17.13
C GLU A 152 14.44 7.30 17.99
N LEU A 153 13.29 7.83 18.37
CA LEU A 153 13.25 9.00 19.25
C LEU A 153 13.84 8.67 20.61
N GLU A 154 13.52 7.49 21.11
CA GLU A 154 14.02 7.06 22.39
C GLU A 154 15.53 6.91 22.38
N GLU A 155 16.07 6.35 21.30
CA GLU A 155 17.50 6.19 21.15
C GLU A 155 18.24 7.52 20.99
N ALA A 156 17.57 8.49 20.38
CA ALA A 156 18.16 9.80 20.15
C ALA A 156 18.22 10.64 21.43
N MET A 157 17.41 10.30 22.45
CA MET A 157 17.42 10.99 23.69
C MET A 157 18.40 10.38 24.67
#